data_bba266b4533ac807c01c7a125dbd258d
#
_entry.id   bba266b4533ac807c01c7a125dbd258d
#
_cell.length_a   1.000
_cell.length_b   1.000
_cell.length_c   1.000
_cell.angle_alpha   90.00
_cell.angle_beta   90.00
_cell.angle_gamma   90.00
#
_symmetry.space_group_name_H-M   'P 1'
#
loop_
_entity.id
_entity.type
_entity.pdbx_description
1 polymer ?
#
loop_
_entity_poly.entity_id
_entity_poly.type
_entity_poly.pdbx_seq_one_letter_code
_entity_poly.pdbx_strand_id
1 'polypeptide(L)'
;AFTRKFDHTPESDKKDAQAGTQTNGAQTASNTAGDTNGKTKTYEVEVCCSNLNYLKYGMLTRKNSKSAMQAGESSSQADAKTEQVEQSMFLQGERTDEKEIPSEQNIVYRGSWYGYIANDKSTSWSGNASNATSGNRAEFTVNFADKKITGTLTADNRQEATFTIDGNIKDNGFEGTAKTAESGFDLDQSNTTRTPKAYITDAKVQGGFYGPKAEELGGWFAYPGDKQTKNATNASGNSSATVVFGAKRQQPVR
;
A
#
# COMPACT_ATOMS: atom_id res chain seq x y z
N ALA A 1 -11.89 -4.41 -10.03
CA ALA A 1 -12.56 -4.29 -8.74
C ALA A 1 -11.63 -4.80 -7.66
N PHE A 2 -11.24 -3.94 -6.75
CA PHE A 2 -10.48 -4.36 -5.60
C PHE A 2 -11.35 -5.24 -4.71
N THR A 3 -10.95 -6.48 -4.53
CA THR A 3 -11.67 -7.36 -3.65
C THR A 3 -11.18 -7.12 -2.23
N ARG A 4 -12.04 -6.57 -1.44
CA ARG A 4 -11.84 -6.36 -0.03
C ARG A 4 -11.71 -7.71 0.66
N LYS A 5 -10.49 -8.10 1.05
CA LYS A 5 -10.31 -9.27 1.90
C LYS A 5 -10.46 -8.89 3.36
N PHE A 6 -11.69 -8.67 3.78
CA PHE A 6 -12.06 -8.74 5.19
C PHE A 6 -12.71 -10.09 5.48
N ASP A 7 -12.21 -11.14 4.85
CA ASP A 7 -12.69 -12.47 5.12
C ASP A 7 -12.48 -12.78 6.60
N HIS A 8 -13.57 -13.06 7.28
CA HIS A 8 -13.63 -13.56 8.66
C HIS A 8 -13.55 -12.55 9.80
N THR A 9 -13.91 -11.29 9.60
CA THR A 9 -14.28 -10.46 10.73
C THR A 9 -15.72 -10.75 11.13
N PRO A 10 -16.02 -11.19 12.38
CA PRO A 10 -17.38 -11.28 12.87
C PRO A 10 -18.10 -9.95 12.67
N GLU A 11 -19.40 -9.96 12.39
CA GLU A 11 -20.17 -8.73 12.10
C GLU A 11 -20.07 -7.66 13.21
N SER A 12 -19.81 -8.06 14.45
CA SER A 12 -19.55 -7.17 15.56
C SER A 12 -18.29 -6.31 15.36
N ASP A 13 -17.28 -6.81 14.67
CA ASP A 13 -16.03 -6.08 14.43
C ASP A 13 -16.16 -5.06 13.29
N LYS A 14 -17.16 -5.22 12.42
CA LYS A 14 -17.42 -4.30 11.31
C LYS A 14 -18.02 -2.96 11.77
N LYS A 15 -18.72 -2.93 12.88
CA LYS A 15 -19.33 -1.71 13.41
C LYS A 15 -18.30 -0.78 14.04
N ASP A 16 -17.27 -1.34 14.65
CA ASP A 16 -16.26 -0.57 15.35
C ASP A 16 -15.22 0.05 14.40
N ALA A 17 -15.03 -0.53 13.22
CA ALA A 17 -14.15 0.00 12.19
C ALA A 17 -14.71 1.25 11.48
N GLN A 18 -15.99 1.57 11.64
CA GLN A 18 -16.65 2.72 11.02
C GLN A 18 -16.76 3.95 11.91
N ALA A 19 -16.42 3.86 13.16
CA ALA A 19 -16.62 4.92 14.15
C ALA A 19 -15.48 5.96 14.21
N GLY A 20 -14.61 6.02 13.22
CA GLY A 20 -13.53 7.01 13.16
C GLY A 20 -14.00 8.35 12.62
N THR A 21 -13.97 9.38 13.43
CA THR A 21 -14.17 10.76 13.00
C THR A 21 -13.02 11.18 12.08
N GLN A 22 -13.35 11.69 10.91
CA GLN A 22 -12.34 12.16 9.96
C GLN A 22 -11.66 13.43 10.47
N THR A 23 -10.41 13.35 10.82
CA THR A 23 -9.53 14.50 11.01
C THR A 23 -8.47 14.52 9.91
N ASN A 24 -8.01 15.71 9.55
CA ASN A 24 -7.02 15.92 8.48
C ASN A 24 -5.72 15.16 8.77
N GLY A 25 -5.48 14.10 8.04
CA GLY A 25 -4.29 13.26 8.19
C GLY A 25 -4.60 11.77 8.08
N ALA A 26 -3.59 10.95 8.16
CA ALA A 26 -3.76 9.51 8.33
C ALA A 26 -4.37 9.23 9.70
N GLN A 27 -5.51 8.56 9.74
CA GLN A 27 -6.14 8.17 11.00
C GLN A 27 -5.75 6.75 11.35
N THR A 28 -5.24 6.60 12.55
CA THR A 28 -5.03 5.29 13.16
C THR A 28 -6.15 5.03 14.15
N ALA A 29 -7.02 4.09 13.82
CA ALA A 29 -8.03 3.60 14.75
C ALA A 29 -7.56 2.27 15.34
N SER A 30 -7.36 2.23 16.65
CA SER A 30 -7.00 1.00 17.37
C SER A 30 -8.19 0.52 18.19
N ASN A 31 -8.72 -0.65 17.84
CA ASN A 31 -9.77 -1.31 18.60
C ASN A 31 -9.26 -2.63 19.17
N THR A 32 -9.37 -2.79 20.47
CA THR A 32 -9.04 -4.03 21.16
C THR A 32 -10.32 -4.79 21.47
N ALA A 33 -10.59 -5.86 20.72
CA ALA A 33 -11.67 -6.77 21.02
C ALA A 33 -11.14 -7.94 21.87
N GLY A 34 -11.65 -8.08 23.08
CA GLY A 34 -11.36 -9.23 23.93
C GLY A 34 -12.14 -10.46 23.48
N ASP A 35 -11.45 -11.54 23.17
CA ASP A 35 -12.05 -12.85 22.97
C ASP A 35 -12.11 -13.59 24.31
N THR A 36 -13.17 -14.38 24.52
CA THR A 36 -13.40 -15.20 25.73
C THR A 36 -12.30 -16.24 25.99
N ASN A 37 -11.38 -16.44 25.04
CA ASN A 37 -10.24 -17.36 25.15
C ASN A 37 -8.89 -16.70 25.44
N GLY A 38 -8.86 -15.46 25.90
CA GLY A 38 -7.63 -14.75 26.24
C GLY A 38 -6.78 -14.34 25.03
N LYS A 39 -7.32 -14.40 23.84
CA LYS A 39 -6.70 -13.89 22.62
C LYS A 39 -7.16 -12.46 22.39
N THR A 40 -6.26 -11.51 22.55
CA THR A 40 -6.54 -10.13 22.21
C THR A 40 -6.22 -9.91 20.73
N LYS A 41 -7.22 -9.55 19.94
CA LYS A 41 -7.05 -9.14 18.54
C LYS A 41 -7.07 -7.62 18.48
N THR A 42 -5.97 -7.03 18.11
CA THR A 42 -5.88 -5.58 17.89
C THR A 42 -5.89 -5.30 16.40
N TYR A 43 -6.81 -4.43 15.97
CA TYR A 43 -6.89 -3.96 14.59
C TYR A 43 -6.45 -2.50 14.55
N GLU A 44 -5.58 -2.18 13.62
CA GLU A 44 -5.14 -0.83 13.35
C GLU A 44 -5.44 -0.52 11.88
N VAL A 45 -6.23 0.53 11.63
CA VAL A 45 -6.62 0.96 10.29
C VAL A 45 -6.05 2.34 10.02
N GLU A 46 -5.20 2.44 9.02
CA GLU A 46 -4.74 3.72 8.48
C GLU A 46 -5.46 4.01 7.17
N VAL A 47 -6.09 5.16 7.07
CA VAL A 47 -6.80 5.61 5.88
C VAL A 47 -6.18 6.90 5.36
N CYS A 48 -5.76 6.90 4.14
CA CYS A 48 -5.36 8.08 3.41
C CYS A 48 -6.40 8.41 2.33
N CYS A 49 -6.54 9.56 1.87
CA CYS A 49 -6.02 10.88 2.23
C CYS A 49 -7.19 11.85 2.17
N SER A 50 -7.17 12.87 3.00
CA SER A 50 -8.30 13.81 3.09
C SER A 50 -8.52 14.66 1.84
N ASN A 51 -7.51 14.77 0.98
CA ASN A 51 -7.59 15.49 -0.30
C ASN A 51 -8.26 14.70 -1.43
N LEU A 52 -8.55 13.40 -1.21
CA LEU A 52 -9.26 12.56 -2.17
C LEU A 52 -10.75 12.50 -1.80
N ASN A 53 -11.61 12.79 -2.77
CA ASN A 53 -13.05 12.87 -2.58
C ASN A 53 -13.78 11.58 -3.00
N TYR A 54 -13.25 10.87 -3.98
CA TYR A 54 -13.91 9.72 -4.61
C TYR A 54 -13.24 8.40 -4.32
N LEU A 55 -12.06 8.44 -3.73
CA LEU A 55 -11.20 7.29 -3.48
C LEU A 55 -10.68 7.34 -2.07
N LYS A 56 -10.68 6.20 -1.40
CA LYS A 56 -10.00 5.96 -0.12
C LYS A 56 -9.12 4.74 -0.24
N TYR A 57 -7.93 4.83 0.30
CA TYR A 57 -7.00 3.72 0.38
C TYR A 57 -6.25 3.75 1.70
N GLY A 58 -5.72 2.63 2.08
CA GLY A 58 -5.02 2.56 3.35
C GLY A 58 -4.49 1.17 3.67
N MET A 59 -4.08 1.01 4.90
CA MET A 59 -3.49 -0.21 5.42
C MET A 59 -4.23 -0.66 6.68
N LEU A 60 -4.59 -1.93 6.70
CA LEU A 60 -5.13 -2.61 7.87
C LEU A 60 -4.03 -3.48 8.47
N THR A 61 -3.68 -3.22 9.71
CA THR A 61 -2.75 -4.05 10.48
C THR A 61 -3.53 -4.84 11.52
N ARG A 62 -3.38 -6.15 11.49
CA ARG A 62 -3.96 -7.06 12.47
C ARG A 62 -2.85 -7.63 13.33
N LYS A 63 -2.91 -7.36 14.64
CA LYS A 63 -2.00 -7.92 15.62
C LYS A 63 -2.73 -8.98 16.43
N ASN A 64 -2.28 -10.21 16.38
CA ASN A 64 -2.75 -11.28 17.24
C ASN A 64 -1.73 -11.44 18.38
N SER A 65 -2.03 -10.89 19.57
CA SER A 65 -1.25 -11.16 20.76
C SER A 65 -1.88 -12.34 21.51
N LYS A 66 -1.16 -13.43 21.60
CA LYS A 66 -1.47 -14.47 22.59
C LYS A 66 -0.93 -13.98 23.93
N SER A 67 -1.76 -13.41 24.76
CA SER A 67 -1.41 -13.28 26.17
C SER A 67 -1.62 -14.65 26.81
N ALA A 68 -0.53 -15.37 27.03
CA ALA A 68 -0.55 -16.55 27.88
C ALA A 68 -0.64 -16.07 29.33
N MET A 69 -1.84 -15.75 29.81
CA MET A 69 -2.10 -15.70 31.22
C MET A 69 -2.36 -17.12 31.69
N GLN A 70 -1.31 -17.87 31.96
CA GLN A 70 -1.40 -18.96 32.90
C GLN A 70 -1.10 -18.40 34.29
N ALA A 71 -2.14 -18.31 35.06
CA ALA A 71 -2.01 -18.10 36.50
C ALA A 71 -1.23 -19.28 37.07
N GLY A 72 -0.03 -19.04 37.61
CA GLY A 72 0.57 -19.91 38.60
C GLY A 72 1.88 -20.60 38.32
N GLU A 73 2.67 -20.21 37.34
CA GLU A 73 4.05 -20.69 37.28
C GLU A 73 5.05 -19.56 37.04
N SER A 74 5.86 -19.32 38.03
CA SER A 74 7.05 -18.50 37.92
C SER A 74 8.12 -19.26 37.15
N SER A 75 8.07 -19.16 35.82
CA SER A 75 9.20 -19.53 34.99
C SER A 75 9.81 -18.27 34.40
N SER A 76 11.04 -18.05 34.75
CA SER A 76 11.89 -16.96 34.27
C SER A 76 12.32 -17.10 32.79
N GLN A 77 11.49 -17.65 31.96
CA GLN A 77 11.65 -17.59 30.54
C GLN A 77 10.66 -16.56 29.99
N ALA A 78 11.19 -15.45 29.57
CA ALA A 78 10.45 -14.53 28.74
C ALA A 78 10.00 -15.30 27.50
N ASP A 79 8.78 -15.80 27.52
CA ASP A 79 8.14 -16.33 26.34
C ASP A 79 8.13 -15.20 25.30
N ALA A 80 8.87 -15.42 24.24
CA ALA A 80 8.83 -14.54 23.10
C ALA A 80 7.38 -14.43 22.65
N LYS A 81 6.78 -13.28 22.87
CA LYS A 81 5.46 -12.96 22.32
C LYS A 81 5.58 -13.06 20.83
N THR A 82 5.13 -14.15 20.27
CA THR A 82 5.03 -14.28 18.82
C THR A 82 3.84 -13.42 18.39
N GLU A 83 4.09 -12.15 18.17
CA GLU A 83 3.11 -11.27 17.56
C GLU A 83 3.04 -11.62 16.08
N GLN A 84 1.96 -12.28 15.69
CA GLN A 84 1.64 -12.40 14.28
C GLN A 84 1.02 -11.09 13.81
N VAL A 85 1.78 -10.34 13.04
CA VAL A 85 1.30 -9.11 12.41
C VAL A 85 0.91 -9.44 10.97
N GLU A 86 -0.38 -9.30 10.67
CA GLU A 86 -0.88 -9.36 9.30
C GLU A 86 -1.18 -7.95 8.81
N GLN A 87 -0.61 -7.59 7.68
CA GLN A 87 -0.88 -6.32 7.01
C GLN A 87 -1.66 -6.56 5.73
N SER A 88 -2.78 -5.88 5.59
CA SER A 88 -3.60 -5.87 4.38
C SER A 88 -3.80 -4.45 3.91
N MET A 89 -3.71 -4.23 2.63
CA MET A 89 -3.98 -2.94 2.02
C MET A 89 -5.35 -2.95 1.37
N PHE A 90 -6.01 -1.80 1.37
CA PHE A 90 -7.33 -1.65 0.77
C PHE A 90 -7.40 -0.43 -0.14
N LEU A 91 -8.26 -0.53 -1.11
CA LEU A 91 -8.60 0.54 -2.05
C LEU A 91 -10.09 0.42 -2.34
N GLN A 92 -10.83 1.51 -2.15
CA GLN A 92 -12.25 1.57 -2.48
C GLN A 92 -12.65 2.99 -2.90
N GLY A 93 -13.64 3.08 -3.76
CA GLY A 93 -14.12 4.38 -4.21
C GLY A 93 -15.19 4.26 -5.29
N GLU A 94 -15.59 5.40 -5.78
CA GLU A 94 -16.57 5.55 -6.85
C GLU A 94 -15.87 5.56 -8.20
N ARG A 95 -15.91 4.42 -8.89
CA ARG A 95 -15.31 4.27 -10.22
C ARG A 95 -15.97 5.21 -11.22
N THR A 96 -15.16 5.83 -12.06
CA THR A 96 -15.65 6.62 -13.18
C THR A 96 -16.43 5.74 -14.16
N ASP A 97 -17.57 6.21 -14.66
CA ASP A 97 -18.29 5.53 -15.73
C ASP A 97 -17.39 5.46 -16.99
N GLU A 98 -17.39 4.33 -17.67
CA GLU A 98 -16.57 4.13 -18.88
C GLU A 98 -16.82 5.20 -19.95
N LYS A 99 -18.06 5.70 -20.04
CA LYS A 99 -18.44 6.75 -20.99
C LYS A 99 -17.90 8.13 -20.62
N GLU A 100 -17.54 8.33 -19.37
CA GLU A 100 -17.04 9.59 -18.83
C GLU A 100 -15.50 9.62 -18.75
N ILE A 101 -14.81 8.59 -19.22
CA ILE A 101 -13.35 8.59 -19.30
C ILE A 101 -12.91 9.64 -20.33
N PRO A 102 -12.00 10.56 -19.95
CA PRO A 102 -11.50 11.60 -20.84
C PRO A 102 -10.78 11.04 -22.07
N SER A 103 -10.57 11.90 -23.07
CA SER A 103 -9.72 11.60 -24.22
C SER A 103 -8.46 12.46 -24.29
N GLU A 104 -8.15 13.16 -23.21
CA GLU A 104 -7.04 14.12 -23.14
C GLU A 104 -5.68 13.41 -23.04
N GLN A 105 -4.63 14.12 -23.43
CA GLN A 105 -3.24 13.67 -23.36
C GLN A 105 -2.51 14.36 -22.21
N ASN A 106 -1.52 13.68 -21.65
CA ASN A 106 -0.55 14.25 -20.70
C ASN A 106 -1.21 14.84 -19.44
N ILE A 107 -2.13 14.13 -18.85
CA ILE A 107 -2.76 14.53 -17.60
C ILE A 107 -1.91 14.03 -16.43
N VAL A 108 -1.52 14.94 -15.54
CA VAL A 108 -0.72 14.64 -14.36
C VAL A 108 -1.62 14.41 -13.16
N TYR A 109 -1.38 13.32 -12.44
CA TYR A 109 -1.97 12.99 -11.15
C TYR A 109 -0.88 12.93 -10.09
N ARG A 110 -1.12 13.52 -8.92
CA ARG A 110 -0.21 13.48 -7.77
C ARG A 110 -0.91 13.01 -6.53
N GLY A 111 -0.19 12.23 -5.75
CA GLY A 111 -0.71 11.69 -4.52
C GLY A 111 0.35 11.02 -3.68
N SER A 112 -0.05 9.95 -3.04
CA SER A 112 0.78 9.23 -2.08
C SER A 112 0.55 7.72 -2.18
N TRP A 113 1.28 6.95 -1.36
CA TRP A 113 1.17 5.51 -1.35
C TRP A 113 1.57 4.91 -0.01
N TYR A 114 0.99 3.75 0.30
CA TYR A 114 1.44 2.86 1.36
C TYR A 114 2.24 1.73 0.75
N GLY A 115 3.32 1.36 1.37
CA GLY A 115 4.14 0.26 0.90
C GLY A 115 4.79 -0.51 2.02
N TYR A 116 4.93 -1.81 1.79
CA TYR A 116 5.75 -2.73 2.56
C TYR A 116 6.65 -3.47 1.61
N ILE A 117 7.96 -3.38 1.81
CA ILE A 117 8.97 -3.98 0.96
C ILE A 117 9.92 -4.77 1.87
N ALA A 118 10.19 -6.01 1.51
CA ALA A 118 11.04 -6.89 2.30
C ALA A 118 11.97 -7.71 1.41
N ASN A 119 13.05 -8.17 2.00
CA ASN A 119 13.85 -9.26 1.47
C ASN A 119 13.71 -10.50 2.36
N ASP A 120 14.21 -11.64 1.91
CA ASP A 120 14.09 -12.90 2.64
C ASP A 120 14.98 -12.99 3.89
N LYS A 121 15.86 -12.03 4.10
CA LYS A 121 16.75 -11.95 5.25
C LYS A 121 16.17 -11.18 6.44
N SER A 122 14.84 -11.14 6.52
CA SER A 122 14.08 -10.47 7.58
C SER A 122 14.28 -8.95 7.71
N THR A 123 14.80 -8.31 6.67
CA THR A 123 14.84 -6.86 6.61
C THR A 123 13.69 -6.33 5.78
N SER A 124 12.97 -5.36 6.33
CA SER A 124 11.83 -4.77 5.68
C SER A 124 11.83 -3.25 5.83
N TRP A 125 11.15 -2.61 4.89
CA TRP A 125 10.84 -1.20 4.92
C TRP A 125 9.34 -1.04 4.79
N SER A 126 8.77 -0.16 5.57
CA SER A 126 7.38 0.25 5.42
C SER A 126 7.27 1.76 5.36
N GLY A 127 6.43 2.24 4.48
CA GLY A 127 6.15 3.66 4.31
C GLY A 127 4.66 3.91 4.29
N ASN A 128 4.25 4.92 5.05
CA ASN A 128 2.86 5.31 5.18
C ASN A 128 2.58 6.54 4.34
N ALA A 129 1.44 6.53 3.67
CA ALA A 129 0.97 7.71 2.98
C ALA A 129 0.75 8.83 3.99
N SER A 130 1.28 10.00 3.69
CA SER A 130 1.02 11.19 4.48
C SER A 130 0.56 12.34 3.59
N ASN A 131 -0.17 13.28 4.17
CA ASN A 131 -0.59 14.49 3.48
C ASN A 131 0.53 15.54 3.39
N ALA A 132 1.65 15.28 4.01
CA ALA A 132 2.78 16.17 4.00
C ALA A 132 3.53 16.09 2.67
N THR A 133 4.06 17.20 2.23
CA THR A 133 4.91 17.29 1.03
C THR A 133 6.21 16.49 1.14
N SER A 134 6.52 16.00 2.32
CA SER A 134 7.72 15.21 2.65
C SER A 134 7.45 13.70 2.80
N GLY A 135 6.21 13.23 2.63
CA GLY A 135 5.89 11.81 2.74
C GLY A 135 6.16 11.00 1.47
N ASN A 136 5.64 9.80 1.44
CA ASN A 136 5.64 8.98 0.23
C ASN A 136 4.89 9.69 -0.90
N ARG A 137 5.50 9.78 -2.06
CA ARG A 137 4.98 10.55 -3.19
C ARG A 137 4.65 9.63 -4.36
N ALA A 138 3.50 9.87 -4.98
CA ALA A 138 3.08 9.23 -6.21
C ALA A 138 2.85 10.28 -7.29
N GLU A 139 3.37 10.04 -8.48
CA GLU A 139 3.12 10.88 -9.65
C GLU A 139 2.84 10.01 -10.87
N PHE A 140 1.76 10.33 -11.57
CA PHE A 140 1.36 9.61 -12.77
C PHE A 140 1.12 10.59 -13.91
N THR A 141 1.52 10.18 -15.09
CA THR A 141 1.14 10.84 -16.34
C THR A 141 0.25 9.90 -17.14
N VAL A 142 -0.94 10.38 -17.44
CA VAL A 142 -1.97 9.60 -18.13
C VAL A 142 -2.24 10.20 -19.52
N ASN A 143 -2.14 9.37 -20.53
CA ASN A 143 -2.55 9.68 -21.89
C ASN A 143 -3.79 8.85 -22.21
N PHE A 144 -4.96 9.46 -22.05
CA PHE A 144 -6.22 8.78 -22.32
C PHE A 144 -6.44 8.51 -23.81
N ALA A 145 -5.93 9.37 -24.68
CA ALA A 145 -6.06 9.19 -26.13
C ALA A 145 -5.33 7.93 -26.60
N ASP A 146 -4.10 7.71 -26.14
CA ASP A 146 -3.28 6.55 -26.49
C ASP A 146 -3.45 5.38 -25.51
N LYS A 147 -4.28 5.55 -24.49
CA LYS A 147 -4.55 4.56 -23.44
C LYS A 147 -3.27 4.08 -22.73
N LYS A 148 -2.41 5.02 -22.37
CA LYS A 148 -1.16 4.78 -21.67
C LYS A 148 -1.13 5.47 -20.31
N ILE A 149 -0.52 4.82 -19.33
CA ILE A 149 -0.23 5.38 -18.03
C ILE A 149 1.20 5.05 -17.63
N THR A 150 1.90 6.06 -17.16
CA THR A 150 3.23 5.91 -16.56
C THR A 150 3.24 6.58 -15.21
N GLY A 151 4.01 6.05 -14.27
CA GLY A 151 4.07 6.63 -12.95
C GLY A 151 5.33 6.28 -12.19
N THR A 152 5.56 7.04 -11.13
CA THR A 152 6.63 6.80 -10.17
C THR A 152 6.08 6.86 -8.75
N LEU A 153 6.56 5.96 -7.93
CA LEU A 153 6.35 5.95 -6.49
C LEU A 153 7.69 6.20 -5.81
N THR A 154 7.78 7.24 -5.02
CA THR A 154 9.00 7.63 -4.35
C THR A 154 8.80 7.58 -2.84
N ALA A 155 9.65 6.85 -2.14
CA ALA A 155 9.61 6.73 -0.69
C ALA A 155 10.00 8.04 -0.01
N ASP A 156 9.49 8.25 1.18
CA ASP A 156 9.85 9.40 2.01
C ASP A 156 11.38 9.47 2.20
N ASN A 157 11.91 10.68 2.17
CA ASN A 157 13.35 10.97 2.25
C ASN A 157 14.22 10.35 1.14
N ARG A 158 13.61 9.88 0.05
CA ARG A 158 14.32 9.40 -1.13
C ARG A 158 14.14 10.38 -2.28
N GLN A 159 15.13 10.47 -3.14
CA GLN A 159 15.09 11.35 -4.33
C GLN A 159 14.80 10.53 -5.59
N GLU A 160 15.27 9.30 -5.62
CA GLU A 160 15.05 8.40 -6.74
C GLU A 160 13.74 7.63 -6.57
N ALA A 161 13.09 7.33 -7.68
CA ALA A 161 11.88 6.53 -7.68
C ALA A 161 12.13 5.16 -7.07
N THR A 162 11.30 4.79 -6.09
CA THR A 162 11.27 3.44 -5.51
C THR A 162 10.72 2.43 -6.50
N PHE A 163 9.62 2.80 -7.16
CA PHE A 163 9.00 2.02 -8.21
C PHE A 163 8.72 2.89 -9.43
N THR A 164 8.92 2.31 -10.59
CA THR A 164 8.44 2.84 -11.87
C THR A 164 7.30 1.97 -12.37
N ILE A 165 6.20 2.59 -12.76
CA ILE A 165 4.99 1.93 -13.24
C ILE A 165 4.78 2.26 -14.71
N ASP A 166 4.48 1.24 -15.50
CA ASP A 166 4.16 1.34 -16.92
C ASP A 166 2.93 0.50 -17.20
N GLY A 167 1.93 1.07 -17.85
CA GLY A 167 0.68 0.36 -18.06
C GLY A 167 -0.18 0.87 -19.19
N ASN A 168 -1.29 0.19 -19.36
CA ASN A 168 -2.29 0.49 -20.36
C ASN A 168 -3.66 0.69 -19.71
N ILE A 169 -4.41 1.62 -20.26
CA ILE A 169 -5.78 1.89 -19.85
C ILE A 169 -6.71 0.94 -20.59
N LYS A 170 -7.62 0.34 -19.84
CA LYS A 170 -8.68 -0.51 -20.34
C LYS A 170 -9.99 -0.12 -19.67
N ASP A 171 -10.95 0.33 -20.48
CA ASP A 171 -12.23 0.82 -19.99
C ASP A 171 -12.03 1.95 -18.97
N ASN A 172 -12.50 1.80 -17.75
CA ASN A 172 -12.32 2.76 -16.65
C ASN A 172 -11.19 2.39 -15.68
N GLY A 173 -10.33 1.49 -16.07
CA GLY A 173 -9.22 1.01 -15.27
C GLY A 173 -7.91 0.99 -16.03
N PHE A 174 -6.88 0.52 -15.37
CA PHE A 174 -5.57 0.29 -15.97
C PHE A 174 -4.90 -0.94 -15.37
N GLU A 175 -4.01 -1.50 -16.15
CA GLU A 175 -3.15 -2.59 -15.73
C GLU A 175 -1.74 -2.36 -16.27
N GLY A 176 -0.74 -2.85 -15.57
CA GLY A 176 0.64 -2.66 -15.96
C GLY A 176 1.62 -3.41 -15.08
N THR A 177 2.84 -2.95 -15.10
CA THR A 177 3.93 -3.51 -14.29
C THR A 177 4.63 -2.43 -13.49
N ALA A 178 5.06 -2.81 -12.29
CA ALA A 178 5.92 -2.00 -11.43
C ALA A 178 7.25 -2.69 -11.23
N LYS A 179 8.31 -1.90 -11.23
CA LYS A 179 9.67 -2.38 -10.98
C LYS A 179 10.45 -1.40 -10.14
N THR A 180 11.39 -1.91 -9.35
CA THR A 180 12.42 -1.09 -8.71
C THR A 180 13.48 -0.68 -9.74
N ALA A 181 14.37 0.25 -9.37
CA ALA A 181 15.57 0.50 -10.16
C ALA A 181 16.41 -0.79 -10.28
N GLU A 182 17.20 -0.91 -11.34
CA GLU A 182 18.10 -2.07 -11.54
C GLU A 182 19.10 -2.25 -10.40
N SER A 183 19.49 -1.15 -9.78
CA SER A 183 20.34 -1.15 -8.58
C SER A 183 19.63 -1.60 -7.31
N GLY A 184 18.34 -1.84 -7.36
CA GLY A 184 17.51 -2.24 -6.22
C GLY A 184 17.08 -1.07 -5.34
N PHE A 185 16.21 -1.37 -4.38
CA PHE A 185 15.74 -0.43 -3.37
C PHE A 185 16.42 -0.70 -2.03
N ASP A 186 17.07 0.31 -1.46
CA ASP A 186 17.73 0.22 -0.17
C ASP A 186 16.70 0.11 0.97
N LEU A 187 16.68 -1.03 1.65
CA LEU A 187 15.78 -1.26 2.78
C LEU A 187 16.25 -0.55 4.06
N ASP A 188 17.54 -0.29 4.17
CA ASP A 188 18.13 0.43 5.28
C ASP A 188 18.99 1.59 4.77
N GLN A 189 18.41 2.78 4.75
CA GLN A 189 19.07 4.00 4.30
C GLN A 189 20.16 4.48 5.27
N SER A 190 20.10 4.08 6.52
CA SER A 190 21.09 4.46 7.54
C SER A 190 22.42 3.71 7.38
N ASN A 191 22.40 2.60 6.64
CA ASN A 191 23.57 1.80 6.39
C ASN A 191 24.45 2.43 5.28
N THR A 192 25.70 2.68 5.56
CA THR A 192 26.65 3.28 4.61
C THR A 192 26.92 2.43 3.38
N THR A 193 26.74 1.11 3.49
CA THR A 193 26.86 0.18 2.36
C THR A 193 25.60 0.09 1.51
N ARG A 194 24.51 0.71 1.96
CA ARG A 194 23.19 0.70 1.32
C ARG A 194 22.69 -0.72 1.02
N THR A 195 22.91 -1.60 1.98
CA THR A 195 22.41 -2.98 1.96
C THR A 195 21.61 -3.24 3.25
N PRO A 196 20.65 -4.12 3.27
CA PRO A 196 20.17 -4.98 2.19
C PRO A 196 19.27 -4.25 1.18
N LYS A 197 19.13 -4.83 0.01
CA LYS A 197 18.32 -4.29 -1.09
C LYS A 197 17.19 -5.23 -1.47
N ALA A 198 16.11 -4.65 -1.97
CA ALA A 198 15.00 -5.37 -2.60
C ALA A 198 15.02 -5.13 -4.11
N TYR A 199 14.77 -6.19 -4.86
CA TYR A 199 14.71 -6.17 -6.32
C TYR A 199 13.36 -6.69 -6.78
N ILE A 200 12.60 -5.85 -7.45
CA ILE A 200 11.30 -6.18 -8.01
C ILE A 200 11.30 -5.80 -9.48
N THR A 201 10.96 -6.73 -10.35
CA THR A 201 11.15 -6.57 -11.79
C THR A 201 9.85 -6.54 -12.58
N ASP A 202 8.80 -7.18 -12.11
CA ASP A 202 7.57 -7.39 -12.87
C ASP A 202 6.33 -7.53 -11.99
N ALA A 203 6.19 -6.70 -10.99
CA ALA A 203 4.98 -6.69 -10.17
C ALA A 203 3.78 -6.23 -11.01
N LYS A 204 2.71 -6.99 -10.98
CA LYS A 204 1.49 -6.68 -11.73
C LYS A 204 0.66 -5.63 -11.01
N VAL A 205 0.49 -4.48 -11.66
CA VAL A 205 -0.30 -3.36 -11.16
C VAL A 205 -1.71 -3.44 -11.72
N GLN A 206 -2.68 -3.20 -10.85
CA GLN A 206 -4.07 -3.00 -11.21
C GLN A 206 -4.58 -1.71 -10.58
N GLY A 207 -5.42 -1.00 -11.30
CA GLY A 207 -6.00 0.23 -10.79
C GLY A 207 -7.19 0.71 -11.58
N GLY A 208 -7.65 1.88 -11.24
CA GLY A 208 -8.80 2.48 -11.89
C GLY A 208 -8.87 3.99 -11.69
N PHE A 209 -9.81 4.58 -12.41
CA PHE A 209 -10.15 5.99 -12.32
C PHE A 209 -11.43 6.16 -11.50
N TYR A 210 -11.47 7.24 -10.73
CA TYR A 210 -12.51 7.51 -9.74
C TYR A 210 -13.03 8.93 -9.89
N GLY A 211 -14.30 9.10 -9.56
CA GLY A 211 -15.01 10.35 -9.69
C GLY A 211 -15.78 10.47 -11.01
N PRO A 212 -16.60 11.51 -11.16
CA PRO A 212 -17.47 11.70 -12.34
C PRO A 212 -16.69 11.77 -13.67
N LYS A 213 -15.48 12.32 -13.66
CA LYS A 213 -14.66 12.55 -14.87
C LYS A 213 -13.19 12.18 -14.68
N ALA A 214 -12.92 11.08 -13.98
CA ALA A 214 -11.56 10.62 -13.69
C ALA A 214 -10.69 11.65 -12.95
N GLU A 215 -11.27 12.32 -11.97
CA GLU A 215 -10.56 13.30 -11.13
C GLU A 215 -9.49 12.66 -10.27
N GLU A 216 -9.63 11.38 -9.96
CA GLU A 216 -8.71 10.63 -9.12
C GLU A 216 -8.37 9.29 -9.76
N LEU A 217 -7.23 8.76 -9.40
CA LEU A 217 -6.83 7.40 -9.76
C LEU A 217 -6.27 6.69 -8.53
N GLY A 218 -6.35 5.38 -8.55
CA GLY A 218 -5.74 4.56 -7.54
C GLY A 218 -5.47 3.16 -8.05
N GLY A 219 -4.57 2.48 -7.37
CA GLY A 219 -4.18 1.14 -7.75
C GLY A 219 -3.38 0.44 -6.68
N TRP A 220 -3.00 -0.77 -6.99
CA TRP A 220 -2.26 -1.62 -6.07
C TRP A 220 -1.46 -2.67 -6.81
N PHE A 221 -0.46 -3.18 -6.15
CA PHE A 221 0.27 -4.38 -6.59
C PHE A 221 0.83 -5.13 -5.39
N ALA A 222 1.00 -6.43 -5.61
CA ALA A 222 1.68 -7.31 -4.68
C ALA A 222 2.68 -8.17 -5.45
N TYR A 223 3.87 -8.30 -4.91
CA TYR A 223 4.94 -9.12 -5.46
C TYR A 223 5.35 -10.14 -4.41
N PRO A 224 5.04 -11.42 -4.62
CA PRO A 224 5.33 -12.45 -3.62
C PRO A 224 6.82 -12.78 -3.57
N GLY A 225 7.33 -13.01 -2.37
CA GLY A 225 8.74 -13.30 -2.11
C GLY A 225 9.23 -14.67 -2.58
N ASP A 226 8.40 -15.46 -3.22
CA ASP A 226 8.74 -16.76 -3.81
C ASP A 226 9.29 -16.65 -5.24
N LYS A 227 9.19 -15.47 -5.85
CA LYS A 227 9.75 -15.24 -7.18
C LYS A 227 11.21 -14.86 -7.11
N GLN A 228 12.06 -15.73 -7.61
CA GLN A 228 13.48 -15.42 -7.78
C GLN A 228 13.66 -14.35 -8.85
N THR A 229 14.31 -13.26 -8.48
CA THR A 229 14.72 -12.26 -9.45
C THR A 229 15.99 -12.72 -10.16
N LYS A 230 15.93 -12.76 -11.49
CA LYS A 230 17.02 -13.29 -12.34
C LYS A 230 18.33 -12.51 -12.30
N ASN A 231 18.37 -11.35 -11.66
CA ASN A 231 19.55 -10.48 -11.61
C ASN A 231 20.33 -10.55 -10.31
N ALA A 232 20.18 -11.63 -9.57
CA ALA A 232 20.80 -11.77 -8.28
C ALA A 232 22.24 -12.30 -8.36
N THR A 233 23.12 -11.60 -9.03
CA THR A 233 24.55 -11.90 -8.89
C THR A 233 25.09 -11.59 -7.49
N ASN A 234 24.35 -10.83 -6.68
CA ASN A 234 24.73 -10.49 -5.30
C ASN A 234 23.58 -10.41 -4.30
N ALA A 235 22.37 -10.66 -4.69
CA ALA A 235 21.22 -10.65 -3.80
C ALA A 235 20.81 -12.09 -3.49
N SER A 236 21.31 -12.61 -2.42
CA SER A 236 20.80 -13.85 -1.86
C SER A 236 19.43 -13.56 -1.24
N GLY A 237 18.37 -13.70 -2.02
CA GLY A 237 17.07 -13.67 -1.43
C GLY A 237 15.91 -13.22 -2.32
N ASN A 238 14.72 -13.61 -1.92
CA ASN A 238 13.47 -13.29 -2.58
C ASN A 238 12.90 -11.97 -2.05
N SER A 239 12.79 -10.99 -2.90
CA SER A 239 12.15 -9.72 -2.54
C SER A 239 10.62 -9.82 -2.63
N SER A 240 9.94 -9.15 -1.72
CA SER A 240 8.49 -9.02 -1.73
C SER A 240 8.06 -7.58 -1.56
N ALA A 241 6.91 -7.23 -2.09
CA ALA A 241 6.32 -5.91 -1.89
C ALA A 241 4.80 -5.99 -1.92
N THR A 242 4.18 -5.13 -1.14
CA THR A 242 2.74 -4.85 -1.21
C THR A 242 2.56 -3.35 -1.17
N VAL A 243 1.85 -2.81 -2.15
CA VAL A 243 1.70 -1.36 -2.35
C VAL A 243 0.27 -1.02 -2.73
N VAL A 244 -0.24 0.06 -2.16
CA VAL A 244 -1.49 0.72 -2.57
C VAL A 244 -1.24 2.21 -2.72
N PHE A 245 -1.79 2.81 -3.75
CA PHE A 245 -1.59 4.22 -4.05
C PHE A 245 -2.88 4.90 -4.48
N GLY A 246 -2.91 6.22 -4.33
CA GLY A 246 -3.96 7.07 -4.84
C GLY A 246 -3.43 8.45 -5.20
N ALA A 247 -4.00 9.04 -6.23
CA ALA A 247 -3.55 10.33 -6.75
C ALA A 247 -4.72 11.13 -7.30
N LYS A 248 -4.54 12.44 -7.31
CA LYS A 248 -5.54 13.41 -7.77
C LYS A 248 -5.00 14.15 -8.98
N ARG A 249 -5.88 14.35 -9.96
CA ARG A 249 -5.62 15.16 -11.15
C ARG A 249 -5.21 16.58 -10.76
N GLN A 250 -4.13 17.07 -11.33
CA GLN A 250 -3.56 18.39 -11.02
C GLN A 250 -4.13 19.52 -11.88
N GLN A 251 -4.67 19.18 -13.04
CA GLN A 251 -5.25 20.16 -13.94
C GLN A 251 -6.77 20.14 -13.82
N PRO A 252 -7.44 21.29 -13.82
CA PRO A 252 -8.89 21.31 -13.82
C PRO A 252 -9.44 20.68 -15.09
N VAL A 253 -10.53 19.96 -14.94
CA VAL A 253 -11.28 19.40 -16.07
C VAL A 253 -11.84 20.58 -16.88
N ARG A 254 -11.46 20.71 -18.14
CA ARG A 254 -12.05 21.68 -19.07
C ARG A 254 -13.31 21.13 -19.71
#